data_3824468feab0e20a8a4cce37447c42b9
#
_entry.id   3824468feab0e20a8a4cce37447c42b9
#
_cell.length_a   1.000
_cell.length_b   1.000
_cell.length_c   1.000
_cell.angle_alpha   90.00
_cell.angle_beta   90.00
_cell.angle_gamma   90.00
#
_symmetry.space_group_name_H-M   'P 1'
#
loop_
_entity.id
_entity.type
_entity.pdbx_description
1 polymer ?
#
loop_
_entity_poly.entity_id
_entity_poly.type
_entity_poly.pdbx_seq_one_letter_code
_entity_poly.pdbx_strand_id
1 'polypeptide(L)'
;MCSVTSATTTIRRRAALLGLGLLALAACSSTSSEASDGGAQPPLPTIGLGSDIGQLSGGADVRAIDAGAVESIVMIGDSITVGATPALEVQFQQLGFDDVTIVAQQDKRIGQSFGDNSSGADIATFLANETDGAPEEQLWVVALGTNDISQYNDVDEVVPVIESVLAPIPDGAPVIWVNTYFEDRPEDTAEVNAAIEQVIAERGNATIGPWSVYAPTDGVLRGDGVHPNTEGAVVFASVVTSTVANFLQS
;
A
#
# COMPACT_ATOMS: atom_id res chain seq x y z
N MET A 1 26.43 -5.89 13.25
CA MET A 1 26.10 -4.88 12.23
C MET A 1 25.15 -5.55 11.25
N CYS A 2 23.83 -5.45 11.50
CA CYS A 2 22.82 -5.90 10.52
C CYS A 2 22.64 -4.77 9.51
N SER A 3 22.87 -5.08 8.24
CA SER A 3 22.61 -4.15 7.13
C SER A 3 21.09 -3.99 7.01
N VAL A 4 20.57 -2.82 7.33
CA VAL A 4 19.15 -2.50 7.11
C VAL A 4 18.99 -2.25 5.62
N THR A 5 18.28 -3.15 4.95
CA THR A 5 18.00 -3.02 3.53
C THR A 5 16.74 -2.15 3.39
N SER A 6 16.95 -0.89 2.98
CA SER A 6 15.85 -0.05 2.52
C SER A 6 15.50 -0.49 1.10
N ALA A 7 14.28 -0.97 0.88
CA ALA A 7 13.80 -1.30 -0.45
C ALA A 7 12.95 -0.14 -0.97
N THR A 8 13.48 0.57 -1.96
CA THR A 8 12.70 1.50 -2.77
C THR A 8 12.55 0.84 -4.13
N THR A 9 11.33 0.43 -4.47
CA THR A 9 11.05 -0.13 -5.79
C THR A 9 10.25 0.89 -6.59
N THR A 10 10.81 1.32 -7.71
CA THR A 10 10.13 2.18 -8.67
C THR A 10 9.98 1.42 -9.98
N ILE A 11 8.76 1.13 -10.38
CA ILE A 11 8.47 0.48 -11.66
C ILE A 11 8.10 1.59 -12.66
N ARG A 12 9.06 1.98 -13.51
CA ARG A 12 8.82 2.92 -14.61
C ARG A 12 9.00 2.20 -15.94
N ARG A 13 7.94 1.91 -16.65
CA ARG A 13 8.00 1.50 -18.06
C ARG A 13 7.83 2.72 -18.95
N ARG A 14 8.92 3.18 -19.54
CA ARG A 14 8.84 4.14 -20.65
C ARG A 14 8.27 3.43 -21.88
N ALA A 15 7.19 3.94 -22.43
CA ALA A 15 6.67 3.49 -23.72
C ALA A 15 7.74 3.67 -24.80
N ALA A 16 8.30 2.57 -25.29
CA ALA A 16 9.18 2.55 -26.45
C ALA A 16 8.33 2.42 -27.70
N LEU A 17 8.28 3.48 -28.49
CA LEU A 17 7.77 3.46 -29.86
C LEU A 17 8.60 2.50 -30.71
N LEU A 18 8.02 1.37 -31.09
CA LEU A 18 8.64 0.38 -31.99
C LEU A 18 8.45 0.79 -33.44
N GLY A 19 9.57 1.12 -34.05
CA GLY A 19 9.70 1.14 -35.51
C GLY A 19 9.76 -0.29 -36.07
N LEU A 20 8.94 -0.56 -37.07
CA LEU A 20 8.95 -1.81 -37.85
C LEU A 20 10.28 -1.99 -38.61
N GLY A 21 10.89 -3.17 -38.43
CA GLY A 21 11.97 -3.66 -39.27
C GLY A 21 11.78 -5.16 -39.54
N LEU A 22 11.24 -5.50 -40.70
CA LEU A 22 11.21 -6.90 -41.20
C LEU A 22 12.60 -7.35 -41.60
N LEU A 23 13.05 -8.50 -41.14
CA LEU A 23 14.02 -9.34 -41.85
C LEU A 23 13.80 -10.82 -41.48
N ALA A 24 13.40 -11.58 -42.49
CA ALA A 24 13.32 -13.03 -42.42
C ALA A 24 14.69 -13.63 -42.73
N LEU A 25 15.07 -14.69 -42.00
CA LEU A 25 15.94 -15.78 -42.53
C LEU A 25 15.72 -17.06 -41.70
N ALA A 26 15.42 -18.10 -42.43
CA ALA A 26 15.23 -19.46 -41.93
C ALA A 26 16.57 -20.19 -41.78
N ALA A 27 16.68 -21.06 -40.79
CA ALA A 27 17.40 -22.34 -40.92
C ALA A 27 17.15 -23.22 -39.70
N CYS A 28 16.87 -24.49 -40.00
CA CYS A 28 16.60 -25.61 -39.11
C CYS A 28 17.79 -26.00 -38.22
N SER A 29 17.52 -26.45 -37.01
CA SER A 29 17.99 -27.77 -36.58
C SER A 29 17.45 -28.20 -35.22
N SER A 30 16.93 -29.37 -35.15
CA SER A 30 16.44 -30.19 -34.05
C SER A 30 17.36 -30.27 -32.81
N THR A 31 16.82 -30.23 -31.59
CA THR A 31 16.77 -31.42 -30.69
C THR A 31 16.16 -31.09 -29.34
N SER A 32 15.32 -32.03 -28.90
CA SER A 32 14.90 -32.42 -27.55
C SER A 32 14.39 -31.34 -26.57
N SER A 33 13.10 -31.40 -26.50
CA SER A 33 12.18 -31.03 -25.43
C SER A 33 12.64 -31.45 -24.02
N GLU A 34 12.75 -30.51 -23.14
CA GLU A 34 12.25 -30.68 -21.78
C GLU A 34 11.17 -29.63 -21.58
N ALA A 35 9.95 -30.13 -21.49
CA ALA A 35 8.79 -29.34 -21.12
C ALA A 35 8.98 -28.93 -19.64
N SER A 36 9.42 -27.72 -19.40
CA SER A 36 9.17 -27.11 -18.11
C SER A 36 7.67 -26.83 -18.05
N ASP A 37 7.02 -27.66 -17.24
CA ASP A 37 5.64 -27.50 -16.81
C ASP A 37 5.48 -26.06 -16.28
N GLY A 38 4.90 -25.20 -17.10
CA GLY A 38 4.48 -23.87 -16.70
C GLY A 38 3.29 -24.03 -15.77
N GLY A 39 3.57 -24.30 -14.49
CA GLY A 39 2.57 -24.34 -13.45
C GLY A 39 1.79 -23.03 -13.50
N ALA A 40 0.55 -23.10 -13.98
CA ALA A 40 -0.39 -22.01 -13.86
C ALA A 40 -0.45 -21.63 -12.38
N GLN A 41 -0.02 -20.43 -12.07
CA GLN A 41 -0.11 -19.87 -10.72
C GLN A 41 -1.58 -19.97 -10.29
N PRO A 42 -1.90 -20.57 -9.12
CA PRO A 42 -3.29 -20.68 -8.69
C PRO A 42 -3.90 -19.29 -8.68
N PRO A 43 -5.18 -19.14 -9.08
CA PRO A 43 -5.85 -17.84 -9.01
C PRO A 43 -5.76 -17.35 -7.57
N LEU A 44 -5.34 -16.07 -7.42
CA LEU A 44 -5.30 -15.42 -6.12
C LEU A 44 -6.68 -15.54 -5.46
N PRO A 45 -6.76 -15.80 -4.17
CA PRO A 45 -8.04 -15.85 -3.48
C PRO A 45 -8.75 -14.50 -3.70
N THR A 46 -9.87 -14.54 -4.39
CA THR A 46 -10.77 -13.41 -4.48
C THR A 46 -11.38 -13.27 -3.08
N ILE A 47 -10.80 -12.43 -2.25
CA ILE A 47 -11.44 -12.02 -1.01
C ILE A 47 -12.64 -11.19 -1.49
N GLY A 48 -13.82 -11.76 -1.41
CA GLY A 48 -15.06 -11.01 -1.61
C GLY A 48 -15.15 -10.00 -0.46
N LEU A 49 -14.54 -8.84 -0.67
CA LEU A 49 -14.80 -7.67 0.17
C LEU A 49 -16.25 -7.32 -0.16
N GLY A 50 -17.18 -7.88 0.64
CA GLY A 50 -18.60 -7.60 0.50
C GLY A 50 -18.83 -6.08 0.64
N SER A 51 -19.97 -5.64 0.15
CA SER A 51 -20.49 -4.24 0.20
C SER A 51 -20.46 -3.55 1.58
N ASP A 52 -19.92 -4.20 2.59
CA ASP A 52 -19.82 -3.69 3.97
C ASP A 52 -18.67 -2.68 4.16
N ILE A 53 -17.70 -2.61 3.22
CA ILE A 53 -16.62 -1.62 3.27
C ILE A 53 -17.13 -0.19 3.11
N GLY A 54 -18.23 -0.01 2.37
CA GLY A 54 -18.86 1.30 2.19
C GLY A 54 -19.58 1.85 3.44
N GLN A 55 -19.73 1.05 4.50
CA GLN A 55 -20.43 1.49 5.73
C GLN A 55 -19.47 1.95 6.84
N LEU A 56 -18.17 1.72 6.71
CA LEU A 56 -17.17 2.18 7.69
C LEU A 56 -16.69 3.61 7.44
N SER A 57 -16.89 4.14 6.24
CA SER A 57 -16.70 5.57 5.97
C SER A 57 -17.92 6.32 6.48
N GLY A 58 -17.84 6.86 7.70
CA GLY A 58 -18.86 7.74 8.28
C GLY A 58 -19.15 8.87 7.31
N GLY A 59 -20.40 8.96 6.87
CA GLY A 59 -21.09 9.88 5.96
C GLY A 59 -20.54 11.29 5.72
N ALA A 60 -19.27 11.45 5.41
CA ALA A 60 -18.78 12.63 4.71
C ALA A 60 -19.06 12.42 3.22
N ASP A 61 -19.57 13.43 2.55
CA ASP A 61 -19.74 13.45 1.09
C ASP A 61 -18.38 13.10 0.43
N VAL A 62 -18.19 11.81 0.17
CA VAL A 62 -17.03 11.34 -0.61
C VAL A 62 -17.21 11.97 -1.98
N ARG A 63 -16.40 12.97 -2.31
CA ARG A 63 -16.35 13.48 -3.68
C ARG A 63 -16.05 12.29 -4.57
N ALA A 64 -16.95 12.00 -5.50
CA ALA A 64 -16.71 10.99 -6.52
C ALA A 64 -15.36 11.29 -7.18
N ILE A 65 -14.40 10.41 -7.00
CA ILE A 65 -13.11 10.51 -7.65
C ILE A 65 -13.33 10.03 -9.07
N ASP A 66 -12.95 10.84 -10.03
CA ASP A 66 -12.86 10.36 -11.41
C ASP A 66 -11.72 9.34 -11.49
N ALA A 67 -12.07 8.06 -11.44
CA ALA A 67 -11.10 6.96 -11.50
C ALA A 67 -10.21 7.00 -12.78
N GLY A 68 -10.65 7.72 -13.81
CA GLY A 68 -9.85 7.97 -15.00
C GLY A 68 -8.71 8.98 -14.80
N ALA A 69 -8.68 9.66 -13.64
CA ALA A 69 -7.67 10.67 -13.36
C ALA A 69 -6.43 10.11 -12.64
N VAL A 70 -6.52 8.94 -11.98
CA VAL A 70 -5.37 8.37 -11.25
C VAL A 70 -4.46 7.59 -12.20
N GLU A 71 -3.26 8.12 -12.40
CA GLU A 71 -2.27 7.55 -13.32
C GLU A 71 -1.13 6.81 -12.59
N SER A 72 -0.88 7.15 -11.31
CA SER A 72 0.21 6.58 -10.53
C SER A 72 -0.15 6.31 -9.08
N ILE A 73 0.60 5.42 -8.45
CA ILE A 73 0.48 5.09 -7.03
C ILE A 73 1.79 5.35 -6.32
N VAL A 74 1.72 6.02 -5.18
CA VAL A 74 2.80 6.10 -4.20
C VAL A 74 2.34 5.39 -2.93
N MET A 75 3.13 4.44 -2.45
CA MET A 75 2.87 3.73 -1.20
C MET A 75 4.00 3.92 -0.20
N ILE A 76 3.65 4.34 1.01
CA ILE A 76 4.57 4.46 2.14
C ILE A 76 4.20 3.38 3.17
N GLY A 77 5.17 2.60 3.62
CA GLY A 77 4.89 1.51 4.54
C GLY A 77 6.05 1.10 5.44
N ASP A 78 5.70 0.23 6.38
CA ASP A 78 6.62 -0.37 7.35
C ASP A 78 7.06 -1.80 6.98
N SER A 79 7.42 -2.60 7.98
CA SER A 79 7.85 -4.00 7.82
C SER A 79 6.80 -4.90 7.16
N ILE A 80 5.52 -4.63 7.38
CA ILE A 80 4.41 -5.39 6.77
C ILE A 80 4.43 -5.16 5.26
N THR A 81 4.55 -3.91 4.84
CA THR A 81 4.66 -3.53 3.42
C THR A 81 5.93 -4.09 2.79
N VAL A 82 7.09 -4.06 3.49
CA VAL A 82 8.34 -4.69 3.01
C VAL A 82 8.10 -6.17 2.68
N GLY A 83 7.43 -6.90 3.60
CA GLY A 83 7.12 -8.33 3.39
C GLY A 83 6.12 -8.59 2.26
N ALA A 84 5.22 -7.66 2.00
CA ALA A 84 4.17 -7.78 1.01
C ALA A 84 4.53 -7.17 -0.36
N THR A 85 5.66 -6.46 -0.49
CA THR A 85 6.05 -5.74 -1.72
C THR A 85 5.94 -6.60 -2.98
N PRO A 86 6.44 -7.86 -3.05
CA PRO A 86 6.32 -8.65 -4.26
C PRO A 86 4.86 -8.94 -4.67
N ALA A 87 3.96 -9.14 -3.70
CA ALA A 87 2.55 -9.36 -3.96
C ALA A 87 1.84 -8.06 -4.38
N LEU A 88 2.18 -6.94 -3.74
CA LEU A 88 1.65 -5.62 -4.09
C LEU A 88 2.02 -5.23 -5.53
N GLU A 89 3.27 -5.40 -5.93
CA GLU A 89 3.73 -5.10 -7.29
C GLU A 89 2.93 -5.87 -8.34
N VAL A 90 2.74 -7.19 -8.13
CA VAL A 90 1.96 -8.03 -9.03
C VAL A 90 0.50 -7.57 -9.08
N GLN A 91 -0.11 -7.32 -7.94
CA GLN A 91 -1.53 -6.98 -7.88
C GLN A 91 -1.83 -5.57 -8.39
N PHE A 92 -0.96 -4.58 -8.16
CA PHE A 92 -1.09 -3.24 -8.77
C PHE A 92 -0.99 -3.31 -10.30
N GLN A 93 -0.07 -4.12 -10.84
CA GLN A 93 0.01 -4.35 -12.29
C GLN A 93 -1.27 -5.01 -12.83
N GLN A 94 -1.88 -5.94 -12.09
CA GLN A 94 -3.16 -6.55 -12.47
C GLN A 94 -4.32 -5.56 -12.49
N LEU A 95 -4.28 -4.52 -11.64
CA LEU A 95 -5.22 -3.39 -11.67
C LEU A 95 -4.94 -2.40 -12.81
N GLY A 96 -3.83 -2.54 -13.54
CA GLY A 96 -3.46 -1.68 -14.66
C GLY A 96 -2.51 -0.53 -14.30
N PHE A 97 -1.97 -0.49 -13.07
CA PHE A 97 -1.00 0.53 -12.68
C PHE A 97 0.42 0.10 -13.04
N ASP A 98 1.01 0.80 -14.01
CA ASP A 98 2.41 0.60 -14.43
C ASP A 98 3.38 1.57 -13.72
N ASP A 99 2.90 2.69 -13.17
CA ASP A 99 3.71 3.65 -12.40
C ASP A 99 3.36 3.54 -10.92
N VAL A 100 4.11 2.69 -10.23
CA VAL A 100 3.95 2.43 -8.80
C VAL A 100 5.28 2.64 -8.08
N THR A 101 5.28 3.50 -7.07
CA THR A 101 6.44 3.71 -6.18
C THR A 101 6.10 3.22 -4.78
N ILE A 102 6.81 2.21 -4.30
CA ILE A 102 6.68 1.69 -2.93
C ILE A 102 7.92 2.06 -2.13
N VAL A 103 7.75 2.86 -1.07
CA VAL A 103 8.80 3.23 -0.12
C VAL A 103 8.49 2.62 1.23
N ALA A 104 9.05 1.46 1.50
CA ALA A 104 8.82 0.71 2.73
C ALA A 104 10.12 0.39 3.46
N GLN A 105 10.08 0.40 4.79
CA GLN A 105 11.24 0.13 5.62
C GLN A 105 10.83 -0.48 6.96
N GLN A 106 11.66 -1.41 7.46
CA GLN A 106 11.49 -1.97 8.81
C GLN A 106 11.43 -0.86 9.85
N ASP A 107 10.62 -1.06 10.90
CA ASP A 107 10.50 -0.16 12.05
C ASP A 107 10.09 1.30 11.71
N LYS A 108 9.53 1.54 10.52
CA LYS A 108 9.07 2.86 10.12
C LYS A 108 7.86 3.29 10.94
N ARG A 109 7.96 4.49 11.55
CA ARG A 109 6.88 5.14 12.28
C ARG A 109 6.22 6.24 11.45
N ILE A 110 5.05 6.66 11.89
CA ILE A 110 4.27 7.72 11.23
C ILE A 110 5.07 9.04 11.21
N GLY A 111 5.38 9.61 12.37
CA GLY A 111 5.96 10.96 12.49
C GLY A 111 7.35 11.03 13.10
N GLN A 112 7.91 9.94 13.59
CA GLN A 112 9.21 9.93 14.25
C GLN A 112 10.23 9.14 13.46
N SER A 113 11.35 9.80 13.12
CA SER A 113 12.54 9.12 12.60
C SER A 113 13.26 8.37 13.71
N PHE A 114 13.76 7.17 13.42
CA PHE A 114 14.47 6.33 14.38
C PHE A 114 15.75 5.75 13.77
N GLY A 115 16.89 6.09 14.34
CA GLY A 115 18.19 5.73 13.78
C GLY A 115 18.38 6.31 12.38
N ASP A 116 18.66 5.44 11.40
CA ASP A 116 18.77 5.82 9.99
C ASP A 116 17.43 5.76 9.23
N ASN A 117 16.32 5.49 9.95
CA ASN A 117 14.98 5.40 9.36
C ASN A 117 14.30 6.77 9.35
N SER A 118 13.99 7.28 8.16
CA SER A 118 13.10 8.42 8.01
C SER A 118 11.67 8.05 8.39
N SER A 119 10.96 8.97 9.01
CA SER A 119 9.52 8.80 9.32
C SER A 119 8.65 8.76 8.06
N GLY A 120 7.39 8.36 8.21
CA GLY A 120 6.40 8.48 7.14
C GLY A 120 6.23 9.93 6.68
N ALA A 121 6.23 10.87 7.62
CA ALA A 121 6.13 12.31 7.33
C ALA A 121 7.33 12.83 6.52
N ASP A 122 8.55 12.39 6.86
CA ASP A 122 9.74 12.76 6.08
C ASP A 122 9.67 12.22 4.66
N ILE A 123 9.23 10.96 4.50
CA ILE A 123 9.09 10.32 3.18
C ILE A 123 7.97 10.99 2.37
N ALA A 124 6.82 11.29 2.98
CA ALA A 124 5.74 12.00 2.30
C ALA A 124 6.22 13.39 1.81
N THR A 125 6.94 14.13 2.66
CA THR A 125 7.54 15.41 2.29
C THR A 125 8.54 15.29 1.15
N PHE A 126 9.40 14.28 1.20
CA PHE A 126 10.38 14.03 0.14
C PHE A 126 9.68 13.73 -1.19
N LEU A 127 8.73 12.80 -1.20
CA LEU A 127 8.03 12.39 -2.42
C LEU A 127 7.17 13.51 -3.02
N ALA A 128 6.50 14.31 -2.19
CA ALA A 128 5.73 15.45 -2.65
C ALA A 128 6.62 16.54 -3.32
N ASN A 129 7.87 16.70 -2.85
CA ASN A 129 8.80 17.66 -3.42
C ASN A 129 9.51 17.18 -4.69
N GLU A 130 9.76 15.85 -4.82
CA GLU A 130 10.45 15.27 -6.00
C GLU A 130 9.61 15.38 -7.29
N THR A 131 8.31 15.54 -7.18
CA THR A 131 7.37 15.60 -8.31
C THR A 131 6.99 17.02 -8.74
N ASP A 132 7.74 18.07 -8.35
CA ASP A 132 7.39 19.49 -8.59
C ASP A 132 5.98 19.88 -8.04
N GLY A 133 5.60 19.26 -6.93
CA GLY A 133 4.25 19.18 -6.39
C GLY A 133 3.61 17.87 -6.84
N ALA A 134 3.25 17.00 -5.88
CA ALA A 134 2.60 15.74 -6.21
C ALA A 134 1.36 16.02 -7.07
N PRO A 135 1.18 15.35 -8.22
CA PRO A 135 0.00 15.57 -9.03
C PRO A 135 -1.26 15.08 -8.28
N GLU A 136 -2.38 15.77 -8.46
CA GLU A 136 -3.66 15.34 -7.90
C GLU A 136 -4.10 13.99 -8.45
N GLU A 137 -3.57 13.59 -9.61
CA GLU A 137 -3.78 12.30 -10.26
C GLU A 137 -2.95 11.15 -9.63
N GLN A 138 -2.20 11.43 -8.56
CA GLN A 138 -1.44 10.42 -7.83
C GLN A 138 -2.23 9.93 -6.62
N LEU A 139 -2.47 8.61 -6.56
CA LEU A 139 -3.03 7.98 -5.37
C LEU A 139 -1.93 7.73 -4.33
N TRP A 140 -2.17 8.19 -3.11
CA TRP A 140 -1.30 7.93 -1.97
C TRP A 140 -1.85 6.80 -1.11
N VAL A 141 -1.04 5.77 -0.89
CA VAL A 141 -1.36 4.66 0.01
C VAL A 141 -0.40 4.73 1.20
N VAL A 142 -0.91 4.86 2.41
CA VAL A 142 -0.12 4.88 3.64
C VAL A 142 -0.46 3.66 4.46
N ALA A 143 0.52 2.83 4.78
CA ALA A 143 0.39 1.64 5.62
C ALA A 143 1.38 1.75 6.79
N LEU A 144 1.03 2.61 7.74
CA LEU A 144 1.82 2.93 8.93
C LEU A 144 0.92 2.96 10.17
N GLY A 145 1.54 2.76 11.33
CA GLY A 145 0.88 2.80 12.63
C GLY A 145 1.28 1.63 13.51
N THR A 146 1.70 0.50 12.95
CA THR A 146 2.09 -0.69 13.71
C THR A 146 3.24 -0.39 14.69
N ASN A 147 4.22 0.40 14.29
CA ASN A 147 5.36 0.79 15.12
C ASN A 147 5.07 1.99 16.03
N ASP A 148 3.88 2.54 15.95
CA ASP A 148 3.41 3.66 16.77
C ASP A 148 2.51 3.17 17.92
N ILE A 149 2.04 1.91 17.87
CA ILE A 149 1.28 1.25 18.94
C ILE A 149 2.08 1.31 20.23
N SER A 150 1.45 1.73 21.32
CA SER A 150 2.07 1.96 22.65
C SER A 150 3.13 3.07 22.70
N GLN A 151 3.19 3.97 21.70
CA GLN A 151 4.07 5.14 21.76
C GLN A 151 3.34 6.39 22.26
N TYR A 152 2.03 6.38 22.24
CA TYR A 152 1.15 7.47 22.62
C TYR A 152 0.18 7.02 23.70
N ASN A 153 -0.38 7.95 24.46
CA ASN A 153 -1.26 7.65 25.59
C ASN A 153 -2.75 7.72 25.20
N ASP A 154 -3.06 8.42 24.14
CA ASP A 154 -4.44 8.60 23.67
C ASP A 154 -4.50 9.02 22.20
N VAL A 155 -5.72 9.05 21.66
CA VAL A 155 -6.02 9.43 20.26
C VAL A 155 -5.54 10.84 19.93
N ASP A 156 -5.68 11.79 20.88
CA ASP A 156 -5.32 13.20 20.63
C ASP A 156 -3.81 13.40 20.42
N GLU A 157 -2.98 12.51 20.96
CA GLU A 157 -1.53 12.51 20.72
C GLU A 157 -1.18 11.93 19.33
N VAL A 158 -1.97 10.99 18.80
CA VAL A 158 -1.73 10.33 17.50
C VAL A 158 -2.21 11.19 16.33
N VAL A 159 -3.33 11.88 16.47
CA VAL A 159 -3.94 12.69 15.41
C VAL A 159 -2.94 13.64 14.74
N PRO A 160 -2.20 14.52 15.44
CA PRO A 160 -1.26 15.44 14.80
C PRO A 160 -0.09 14.71 14.11
N VAL A 161 0.22 13.50 14.53
CA VAL A 161 1.28 12.70 13.92
C VAL A 161 0.81 12.16 12.55
N ILE A 162 -0.44 11.70 12.45
CA ILE A 162 -1.05 11.28 11.19
C ILE A 162 -1.17 12.48 10.24
N GLU A 163 -1.65 13.62 10.72
CA GLU A 163 -1.74 14.87 9.96
C GLU A 163 -0.40 15.29 9.36
N SER A 164 0.71 15.05 10.06
CA SER A 164 2.05 15.38 9.57
C SER A 164 2.44 14.61 8.29
N VAL A 165 1.92 13.41 8.08
CA VAL A 165 2.10 12.63 6.84
C VAL A 165 1.23 13.19 5.73
N LEU A 166 0.02 13.64 6.06
CA LEU A 166 -0.94 14.16 5.07
C LEU A 166 -0.63 15.59 4.63
N ALA A 167 0.02 16.38 5.50
CA ALA A 167 0.28 17.80 5.24
C ALA A 167 1.01 18.11 3.91
N PRO A 168 2.02 17.33 3.46
CA PRO A 168 2.67 17.57 2.19
C PRO A 168 1.88 17.02 0.98
N ILE A 169 0.85 16.20 1.20
CA ILE A 169 0.04 15.61 0.13
C ILE A 169 -1.02 16.62 -0.30
N PRO A 170 -1.15 16.94 -1.61
CA PRO A 170 -2.15 17.90 -2.07
C PRO A 170 -3.58 17.55 -1.61
N ASP A 171 -4.37 18.56 -1.25
CA ASP A 171 -5.74 18.35 -0.76
C ASP A 171 -6.64 17.61 -1.74
N GLY A 172 -6.41 17.79 -3.06
CA GLY A 172 -7.13 17.10 -4.13
C GLY A 172 -6.69 15.67 -4.37
N ALA A 173 -5.49 15.28 -3.95
CA ALA A 173 -4.97 13.94 -4.18
C ALA A 173 -5.70 12.88 -3.32
N PRO A 174 -6.10 11.74 -3.92
CA PRO A 174 -6.75 10.66 -3.20
C PRO A 174 -5.79 9.96 -2.23
N VAL A 175 -6.29 9.59 -1.06
CA VAL A 175 -5.51 8.91 -0.02
C VAL A 175 -6.20 7.65 0.46
N ILE A 176 -5.45 6.57 0.60
CA ILE A 176 -5.85 5.37 1.33
C ILE A 176 -4.91 5.19 2.52
N TRP A 177 -5.46 5.16 3.72
CA TRP A 177 -4.69 4.76 4.89
C TRP A 177 -5.06 3.34 5.30
N VAL A 178 -4.12 2.41 5.22
CA VAL A 178 -4.31 1.04 5.69
C VAL A 178 -4.16 1.03 7.20
N ASN A 179 -5.22 0.66 7.92
CA ASN A 179 -5.19 0.60 9.36
C ASN A 179 -4.29 -0.54 9.87
N THR A 180 -4.00 -0.56 11.16
CA THR A 180 -3.01 -1.47 11.74
C THR A 180 -3.64 -2.54 12.62
N TYR A 181 -2.89 -3.62 12.89
CA TYR A 181 -3.29 -4.70 13.78
C TYR A 181 -2.08 -5.23 14.55
N PHE A 182 -2.26 -5.44 15.85
CA PHE A 182 -1.32 -6.10 16.74
C PHE A 182 -2.10 -6.95 17.76
N GLU A 183 -1.98 -8.27 17.66
CA GLU A 183 -2.77 -9.23 18.44
C GLU A 183 -2.63 -9.02 19.96
N ASP A 184 -1.40 -8.83 20.42
CA ASP A 184 -1.09 -8.68 21.86
C ASP A 184 -1.35 -7.27 22.42
N ARG A 185 -1.79 -6.32 21.59
CA ARG A 185 -2.01 -4.91 21.94
C ARG A 185 -3.35 -4.37 21.40
N PRO A 186 -4.48 -5.03 21.70
CA PRO A 186 -5.76 -4.67 21.08
C PRO A 186 -6.25 -3.28 21.48
N GLU A 187 -6.03 -2.83 22.71
CA GLU A 187 -6.47 -1.52 23.19
C GLU A 187 -5.65 -0.41 22.54
N ASP A 188 -4.32 -0.49 22.58
CA ASP A 188 -3.42 0.49 21.96
C ASP A 188 -3.60 0.52 20.41
N THR A 189 -3.88 -0.64 19.81
CA THR A 189 -4.20 -0.74 18.38
C THR A 189 -5.51 0.00 18.06
N ALA A 190 -6.52 -0.13 18.89
CA ALA A 190 -7.80 0.56 18.72
C ALA A 190 -7.63 2.08 18.79
N GLU A 191 -6.77 2.60 19.68
CA GLU A 191 -6.47 4.03 19.78
C GLU A 191 -5.81 4.58 18.52
N VAL A 192 -4.79 3.89 18.01
CA VAL A 192 -4.12 4.29 16.75
C VAL A 192 -5.10 4.26 15.58
N ASN A 193 -5.92 3.21 15.48
CA ASN A 193 -6.91 3.10 14.42
C ASN A 193 -8.01 4.16 14.53
N ALA A 194 -8.46 4.50 15.74
CA ALA A 194 -9.44 5.57 15.96
C ALA A 194 -8.90 6.94 15.49
N ALA A 195 -7.62 7.23 15.75
CA ALA A 195 -6.97 8.44 15.25
C ALA A 195 -6.89 8.45 13.71
N ILE A 196 -6.56 7.30 13.10
CA ILE A 196 -6.55 7.15 11.64
C ILE A 196 -7.95 7.43 11.08
N GLU A 197 -9.00 6.81 11.67
CA GLU A 197 -10.39 6.99 11.25
C GLU A 197 -10.81 8.45 11.31
N GLN A 198 -10.50 9.15 12.42
CA GLN A 198 -10.81 10.55 12.60
C GLN A 198 -10.18 11.42 11.50
N VAL A 199 -8.87 11.32 11.29
CA VAL A 199 -8.14 12.16 10.35
C VAL A 199 -8.55 11.88 8.90
N ILE A 200 -8.75 10.61 8.54
CA ILE A 200 -9.18 10.21 7.19
C ILE A 200 -10.62 10.68 6.91
N ALA A 201 -11.51 10.62 7.89
CA ALA A 201 -12.88 11.14 7.73
C ALA A 201 -12.91 12.66 7.50
N GLU A 202 -12.02 13.41 8.16
CA GLU A 202 -11.93 14.87 8.03
C GLU A 202 -11.34 15.30 6.68
N ARG A 203 -10.46 14.49 6.07
CA ARG A 203 -9.82 14.82 4.79
C ARG A 203 -10.80 14.84 3.61
N GLY A 204 -11.84 14.01 3.61
CA GLY A 204 -12.91 13.98 2.60
C GLY A 204 -12.58 13.29 1.28
N ASN A 205 -11.32 13.29 0.80
CA ASN A 205 -10.86 12.55 -0.39
C ASN A 205 -9.94 11.40 0.03
N ALA A 206 -10.44 10.59 0.96
CA ALA A 206 -9.65 9.51 1.55
C ALA A 206 -10.54 8.36 2.02
N THR A 207 -9.95 7.17 2.16
CA THR A 207 -10.61 5.99 2.70
C THR A 207 -9.64 5.12 3.49
N ILE A 208 -10.19 4.13 4.20
CA ILE A 208 -9.42 3.20 5.03
C ILE A 208 -9.31 1.84 4.35
N GLY A 209 -8.09 1.30 4.25
CA GLY A 209 -7.82 -0.09 3.95
C GLY A 209 -7.97 -0.93 5.24
N PRO A 210 -8.96 -1.82 5.34
CA PRO A 210 -9.34 -2.44 6.60
C PRO A 210 -8.48 -3.66 6.96
N TRP A 211 -7.17 -3.49 7.12
CA TRP A 211 -6.25 -4.59 7.46
C TRP A 211 -6.61 -5.25 8.79
N SER A 212 -7.03 -4.47 9.80
CA SER A 212 -7.42 -4.98 11.10
C SER A 212 -8.56 -6.01 11.08
N VAL A 213 -9.36 -6.02 10.01
CA VAL A 213 -10.44 -7.00 9.81
C VAL A 213 -9.91 -8.35 9.33
N TYR A 214 -8.86 -8.34 8.52
CA TYR A 214 -8.32 -9.54 7.86
C TYR A 214 -7.12 -10.14 8.59
N ALA A 215 -6.32 -9.32 9.27
CA ALA A 215 -5.14 -9.75 10.00
C ALA A 215 -5.42 -10.88 11.01
N PRO A 216 -6.51 -10.84 11.82
CA PRO A 216 -6.79 -11.90 12.82
C PRO A 216 -7.30 -13.21 12.22
N THR A 217 -7.39 -13.32 10.89
CA THR A 217 -7.82 -14.59 10.26
C THR A 217 -6.76 -15.67 10.45
N ASP A 218 -7.20 -16.86 10.81
CA ASP A 218 -6.32 -18.03 11.02
C ASP A 218 -5.37 -18.22 9.82
N GLY A 219 -4.09 -18.36 10.11
CA GLY A 219 -3.06 -18.60 9.07
C GLY A 219 -2.61 -17.36 8.31
N VAL A 220 -3.03 -16.15 8.69
CA VAL A 220 -2.58 -14.89 8.07
C VAL A 220 -1.30 -14.37 8.73
N LEU A 221 -1.24 -14.34 10.05
CA LEU A 221 -0.09 -13.81 10.77
C LEU A 221 0.93 -14.91 11.13
N ARG A 222 2.14 -14.48 11.41
CA ARG A 222 3.17 -15.27 12.08
C ARG A 222 2.84 -15.37 13.56
N GLY A 223 3.57 -16.22 14.29
CA GLY A 223 3.39 -16.38 15.73
C GLY A 223 3.78 -15.16 16.58
N ASP A 224 4.15 -14.04 15.97
CA ASP A 224 4.38 -12.75 16.65
C ASP A 224 3.12 -11.89 16.73
N GLY A 225 2.01 -12.32 16.11
CA GLY A 225 0.73 -11.62 16.15
C GLY A 225 0.69 -10.27 15.43
N VAL A 226 1.72 -9.98 14.58
CA VAL A 226 1.88 -8.70 13.87
C VAL A 226 2.16 -8.90 12.39
N HIS A 227 3.22 -9.65 12.08
CA HIS A 227 3.70 -9.76 10.73
C HIS A 227 2.96 -10.84 9.93
N PRO A 228 2.49 -10.53 8.73
CA PRO A 228 1.96 -11.55 7.84
C PRO A 228 3.01 -12.62 7.53
N ASN A 229 2.57 -13.87 7.42
CA ASN A 229 3.36 -14.92 6.79
C ASN A 229 3.28 -14.80 5.25
N THR A 230 3.73 -15.78 4.49
CA THR A 230 3.74 -15.72 3.02
C THR A 230 2.33 -15.58 2.43
N GLU A 231 1.38 -16.36 2.93
CA GLU A 231 -0.03 -16.29 2.53
C GLU A 231 -0.67 -14.98 3.00
N GLY A 232 -0.38 -14.56 4.22
CA GLY A 232 -0.84 -13.30 4.78
C GLY A 232 -0.33 -12.07 4.04
N ALA A 233 0.87 -12.12 3.48
CA ALA A 233 1.39 -11.05 2.62
C ALA A 233 0.54 -10.86 1.35
N VAL A 234 0.04 -11.97 0.79
CA VAL A 234 -0.89 -11.93 -0.35
C VAL A 234 -2.25 -11.38 0.09
N VAL A 235 -2.73 -11.76 1.28
CA VAL A 235 -3.97 -11.22 1.86
C VAL A 235 -3.84 -9.71 2.08
N PHE A 236 -2.74 -9.24 2.67
CA PHE A 236 -2.48 -7.80 2.85
C PHE A 236 -2.50 -7.06 1.51
N ALA A 237 -1.78 -7.56 0.51
CA ALA A 237 -1.79 -6.96 -0.83
C ALA A 237 -3.20 -6.93 -1.43
N SER A 238 -4.01 -7.98 -1.22
CA SER A 238 -5.40 -8.03 -1.71
C SER A 238 -6.30 -7.02 -0.99
N VAL A 239 -6.11 -6.79 0.32
CA VAL A 239 -6.82 -5.74 1.06
C VAL A 239 -6.51 -4.37 0.47
N VAL A 240 -5.22 -4.07 0.27
CA VAL A 240 -4.78 -2.80 -0.33
C VAL A 240 -5.38 -2.60 -1.71
N THR A 241 -5.18 -3.55 -2.61
CA THR A 241 -5.58 -3.40 -4.02
C THR A 241 -7.09 -3.44 -4.24
N SER A 242 -7.83 -4.20 -3.42
CA SER A 242 -9.29 -4.16 -3.44
C SER A 242 -9.82 -2.82 -2.91
N THR A 243 -9.17 -2.25 -1.89
CA THR A 243 -9.53 -0.90 -1.41
C THR A 243 -9.29 0.14 -2.50
N VAL A 244 -8.14 0.07 -3.21
CA VAL A 244 -7.85 0.93 -4.36
C VAL A 244 -8.94 0.80 -5.43
N ALA A 245 -9.24 -0.43 -5.85
CA ALA A 245 -10.25 -0.67 -6.89
C ALA A 245 -11.63 -0.13 -6.51
N ASN A 246 -12.07 -0.34 -5.27
CA ASN A 246 -13.38 0.13 -4.79
C ASN A 246 -13.41 1.65 -4.67
N PHE A 247 -12.34 2.25 -4.15
CA PHE A 247 -12.26 3.70 -3.94
C PHE A 247 -12.25 4.48 -5.25
N LEU A 248 -11.61 3.94 -6.29
CA LEU A 248 -11.57 4.57 -7.61
C LEU A 248 -12.85 4.35 -8.44
N GLN A 249 -13.78 3.49 -8.00
CA GLN A 249 -15.06 3.24 -8.66
C GLN A 249 -16.23 3.93 -7.98
N SER A 250 -16.02 4.54 -6.82
CA SER A 250 -17.08 5.20 -6.01
C SER A 250 -17.28 6.65 -6.45
#